data_f9d3c63dded8364f93ea14df63d9d35b
#
_entry.id   f9d3c63dded8364f93ea14df63d9d35b
#
_cell.length_a   1.000
_cell.length_b   1.000
_cell.length_c   1.000
_cell.angle_alpha   90.00
_cell.angle_beta   90.00
_cell.angle_gamma   90.00
#
_symmetry.space_group_name_H-M   'P 1'
#
loop_
_entity.id
_entity.type
_entity.pdbx_description
1 polymer ?
#
loop_
_entity_poly.entity_id
_entity_poly.type
_entity_poly.pdbx_seq_one_letter_code
_entity_poly.pdbx_strand_id
1 'polypeptide(L)'
;MTQSYLINTQTKTAVIPIMRNASSMLEFVLKKDGWVITKDRYPSADFTYYTVWRDPYERLISALQRELCEVYDQNLHRTHAAVDAQMNEWSNDPQSIVDLNHTISQYDTCIDIVPQNKKLIVYPYAQISSMLFAATGKLHNDTPKMNVSADYPPPIVELWQEGSVYTREPLWMSGWCRKEFSKDYDVWERLLKADTLSIIETY
;
A
#
# COMPACT_ATOMS: atom_id res chain seq x y z
N MET A 1 -3.92 -10.09 10.89
CA MET A 1 -4.14 -10.82 9.62
C MET A 1 -2.81 -11.30 9.08
N THR A 2 -2.72 -12.54 8.57
CA THR A 2 -1.49 -13.01 7.92
C THR A 2 -1.48 -12.45 6.51
N GLN A 3 -0.57 -11.54 6.22
CA GLN A 3 -0.43 -10.96 4.88
C GLN A 3 0.08 -12.01 3.90
N SER A 4 -0.53 -12.07 2.72
CA SER A 4 -0.05 -12.92 1.63
C SER A 4 1.07 -12.22 0.84
N TYR A 5 1.98 -13.00 0.29
CA TYR A 5 3.02 -12.53 -0.62
C TYR A 5 3.19 -13.50 -1.78
N LEU A 6 3.86 -13.07 -2.84
CA LEU A 6 4.04 -13.85 -4.06
C LEU A 6 5.46 -14.40 -4.11
N ILE A 7 5.60 -15.68 -4.45
CA ILE A 7 6.90 -16.34 -4.56
C ILE A 7 7.10 -16.98 -5.92
N ASN A 8 8.34 -16.95 -6.37
CA ASN A 8 8.85 -17.80 -7.43
C ASN A 8 9.97 -18.67 -6.86
N THR A 9 9.72 -19.96 -6.73
CA THR A 9 10.66 -20.91 -6.14
C THR A 9 11.85 -21.22 -7.04
N GLN A 10 11.70 -21.04 -8.36
CA GLN A 10 12.79 -21.28 -9.32
C GLN A 10 13.85 -20.19 -9.23
N THR A 11 13.43 -18.92 -9.12
CA THR A 11 14.33 -17.76 -8.99
C THR A 11 14.66 -17.42 -7.54
N LYS A 12 14.03 -18.09 -6.58
CA LYS A 12 14.12 -17.76 -5.14
C LYS A 12 13.83 -16.29 -4.85
N THR A 13 12.75 -15.81 -5.42
CA THR A 13 12.34 -14.41 -5.31
C THR A 13 10.96 -14.32 -4.67
N ALA A 14 10.79 -13.36 -3.80
CA ALA A 14 9.51 -13.03 -3.16
C ALA A 14 9.15 -11.56 -3.41
N VAL A 15 7.88 -11.28 -3.69
CA VAL A 15 7.33 -9.93 -3.79
C VAL A 15 6.26 -9.75 -2.75
N ILE A 16 6.38 -8.69 -1.95
CA ILE A 16 5.41 -8.32 -0.91
C ILE A 16 4.46 -7.26 -1.49
N PRO A 17 3.20 -7.63 -1.77
CA PRO A 17 2.22 -6.71 -2.31
C PRO A 17 1.56 -5.93 -1.18
N ILE A 18 2.12 -4.80 -0.81
CA ILE A 18 1.54 -3.92 0.22
C ILE A 18 0.23 -3.34 -0.29
N MET A 19 -0.82 -3.41 0.52
CA MET A 19 -2.12 -2.82 0.18
C MET A 19 -1.98 -1.33 -0.15
N ARG A 20 -2.71 -0.89 -1.18
CA ARG A 20 -2.67 0.48 -1.76
C ARG A 20 -1.33 0.88 -2.40
N ASN A 21 -0.41 -0.08 -2.54
CA ASN A 21 0.82 0.05 -3.34
C ASN A 21 0.75 -0.86 -4.58
N ALA A 22 -0.33 -0.77 -5.34
CA ALA A 22 -0.61 -1.59 -6.52
C ALA A 22 -0.66 -3.11 -6.25
N SER A 23 -1.05 -3.56 -5.05
CA SER A 23 -1.10 -4.98 -4.68
C SER A 23 -1.88 -5.84 -5.69
N SER A 24 -3.07 -5.40 -6.12
CA SER A 24 -3.90 -6.13 -7.09
C SER A 24 -3.21 -6.25 -8.46
N MET A 25 -2.51 -5.21 -8.90
CA MET A 25 -1.76 -5.24 -10.16
C MET A 25 -0.56 -6.19 -10.06
N LEU A 26 0.19 -6.13 -8.96
CA LEU A 26 1.32 -7.04 -8.71
C LEU A 26 0.86 -8.49 -8.69
N GLU A 27 -0.24 -8.78 -7.98
CA GLU A 27 -0.83 -10.11 -7.96
C GLU A 27 -1.24 -10.59 -9.35
N PHE A 28 -1.93 -9.74 -10.12
CA PHE A 28 -2.36 -10.08 -11.47
C PHE A 28 -1.19 -10.41 -12.39
N VAL A 29 -0.18 -9.53 -12.43
CA VAL A 29 1.00 -9.68 -13.31
C VAL A 29 1.80 -10.91 -12.93
N LEU A 30 2.14 -11.06 -11.66
CA LEU A 30 3.01 -12.14 -11.19
C LEU A 30 2.32 -13.51 -11.24
N LYS A 31 1.02 -13.59 -10.96
CA LYS A 31 0.25 -14.84 -11.16
C LYS A 31 0.25 -15.29 -12.62
N LYS A 32 0.11 -14.36 -13.56
CA LYS A 32 0.18 -14.64 -14.99
C LYS A 32 1.55 -15.22 -15.39
N ASP A 33 2.59 -14.83 -14.66
CA ASP A 33 3.96 -15.35 -14.82
C ASP A 33 4.24 -16.63 -14.01
N GLY A 34 3.21 -17.23 -13.42
CA GLY A 34 3.33 -18.50 -12.69
C GLY A 34 3.79 -18.38 -11.24
N TRP A 35 3.77 -17.15 -10.67
CA TRP A 35 4.06 -16.97 -9.26
C TRP A 35 2.93 -17.48 -8.38
N VAL A 36 3.28 -17.99 -7.21
CA VAL A 36 2.34 -18.57 -6.25
C VAL A 36 2.12 -17.60 -5.08
N ILE A 37 0.87 -17.41 -4.70
CA ILE A 37 0.54 -16.71 -3.45
C ILE A 37 0.74 -17.67 -2.28
N THR A 38 1.42 -17.21 -1.26
CA THR A 38 1.57 -17.93 0.01
C THR A 38 1.24 -17.02 1.19
N LYS A 39 0.83 -17.66 2.29
CA LYS A 39 0.66 -17.01 3.61
C LYS A 39 1.63 -17.60 4.63
N ASP A 40 2.49 -18.52 4.20
CA ASP A 40 3.47 -19.13 5.07
C ASP A 40 4.47 -18.08 5.55
N ARG A 41 4.68 -18.02 6.85
CA ARG A 41 5.40 -16.94 7.51
C ARG A 41 6.87 -16.81 7.08
N TYR A 42 7.45 -17.82 6.44
CA TYR A 42 8.83 -17.79 5.96
C TYR A 42 9.00 -18.71 4.74
N PRO A 43 9.07 -18.19 3.52
CA PRO A 43 9.71 -18.96 2.47
C PRO A 43 11.16 -19.20 2.88
N SER A 44 11.73 -20.31 2.45
CA SER A 44 13.07 -20.74 2.86
C SER A 44 14.10 -19.60 2.87
N ALA A 45 15.12 -19.75 3.71
CA ALA A 45 16.15 -18.75 4.02
C ALA A 45 16.88 -18.09 2.82
N ASP A 46 16.64 -18.54 1.59
CA ASP A 46 17.41 -18.17 0.40
C ASP A 46 16.69 -17.20 -0.56
N PHE A 47 15.53 -16.66 -0.16
CA PHE A 47 14.79 -15.76 -1.04
C PHE A 47 15.31 -14.32 -0.97
N THR A 48 15.28 -13.64 -2.11
CA THR A 48 15.42 -12.18 -2.19
C THR A 48 14.03 -11.58 -2.19
N TYR A 49 13.81 -10.58 -1.33
CA TYR A 49 12.51 -9.95 -1.13
C TYR A 49 12.46 -8.60 -1.82
N TYR A 50 11.35 -8.30 -2.49
CA TYR A 50 11.09 -7.05 -3.18
C TYR A 50 9.74 -6.47 -2.76
N THR A 51 9.67 -5.15 -2.71
CA THR A 51 8.41 -4.43 -2.55
C THR A 51 8.48 -3.06 -3.19
N VAL A 52 7.32 -2.42 -3.37
CA VAL A 52 7.23 -1.02 -3.71
C VAL A 52 6.70 -0.23 -2.52
N TRP A 53 7.24 0.97 -2.35
CA TRP A 53 6.89 1.88 -1.26
C TRP A 53 6.27 3.15 -1.83
N ARG A 54 5.19 3.56 -1.26
CA ARG A 54 4.50 4.79 -1.62
C ARG A 54 4.71 5.83 -0.52
N ASP A 55 4.61 7.11 -0.86
CA ASP A 55 4.47 8.16 0.15
C ASP A 55 3.41 7.75 1.18
N PRO A 56 3.74 7.73 2.48
CA PRO A 56 2.81 7.24 3.51
C PRO A 56 1.51 8.02 3.56
N TYR A 57 1.55 9.34 3.31
CA TYR A 57 0.37 10.17 3.29
C TYR A 57 -0.53 9.88 2.07
N GLU A 58 0.03 9.86 0.88
CA GLU A 58 -0.72 9.51 -0.34
C GLU A 58 -1.32 8.11 -0.25
N ARG A 59 -0.60 7.18 0.39
CA ARG A 59 -1.09 5.83 0.63
C ARG A 59 -2.27 5.85 1.60
N LEU A 60 -2.18 6.60 2.70
CA LEU A 60 -3.26 6.78 3.67
C LEU A 60 -4.52 7.32 2.97
N ILE A 61 -4.40 8.42 2.22
CA ILE A 61 -5.52 8.99 1.46
C ILE A 61 -6.16 7.92 0.55
N SER A 62 -5.35 7.16 -0.17
CA SER A 62 -5.85 6.09 -1.04
C SER A 62 -6.55 4.96 -0.25
N ALA A 63 -6.11 4.70 0.99
CA ALA A 63 -6.74 3.72 1.87
C ALA A 63 -8.10 4.23 2.36
N LEU A 64 -8.17 5.47 2.86
CA LEU A 64 -9.39 6.08 3.34
C LEU A 64 -10.44 6.22 2.24
N GLN A 65 -10.03 6.59 1.02
CA GLN A 65 -10.94 6.60 -0.14
C GLN A 65 -11.56 5.21 -0.37
N ARG A 66 -10.80 4.14 -0.21
CA ARG A 66 -11.32 2.78 -0.36
C ARG A 66 -12.31 2.41 0.74
N GLU A 67 -11.98 2.75 1.99
CA GLU A 67 -12.89 2.51 3.11
C GLU A 67 -14.21 3.29 2.93
N LEU A 68 -14.13 4.54 2.49
CA LEU A 68 -15.34 5.34 2.19
C LEU A 68 -16.17 4.76 1.04
N CYS A 69 -15.53 4.13 0.03
CA CYS A 69 -16.27 3.39 -0.99
C CYS A 69 -17.07 2.25 -0.37
N GLU A 70 -16.49 1.51 0.56
CA GLU A 70 -17.19 0.42 1.25
C GLU A 70 -18.35 0.95 2.10
N VAL A 71 -18.15 2.04 2.83
CA VAL A 71 -19.23 2.73 3.58
C VAL A 71 -20.35 3.18 2.64
N TYR A 72 -19.99 3.80 1.51
CA TYR A 72 -20.96 4.26 0.52
C TYR A 72 -21.75 3.11 -0.09
N ASP A 73 -21.09 2.02 -0.47
CA ASP A 73 -21.73 0.86 -1.09
C ASP A 73 -22.62 0.08 -0.12
N GLN A 74 -22.26 0.05 1.16
CA GLN A 74 -23.06 -0.60 2.22
C GLN A 74 -24.28 0.23 2.64
N ASN A 75 -24.28 1.53 2.36
CA ASN A 75 -25.41 2.39 2.68
C ASN A 75 -26.55 2.18 1.68
N LEU A 76 -27.73 1.81 2.19
CA LEU A 76 -28.91 1.51 1.39
C LEU A 76 -29.32 2.67 0.45
N HIS A 77 -29.00 3.90 0.81
CA HIS A 77 -29.36 5.08 0.05
C HIS A 77 -28.19 5.70 -0.72
N ARG A 78 -26.97 5.15 -0.58
CA ARG A 78 -25.75 5.66 -1.22
C ARG A 78 -25.63 7.18 -1.12
N THR A 79 -25.75 7.70 0.12
CA THR A 79 -25.81 9.13 0.38
C THR A 79 -24.46 9.72 0.77
N HIS A 80 -24.24 10.98 0.42
CA HIS A 80 -23.11 11.77 0.92
C HIS A 80 -23.07 11.82 2.45
N ALA A 81 -24.22 11.84 3.11
CA ALA A 81 -24.32 11.90 4.57
C ALA A 81 -23.60 10.73 5.29
N ALA A 82 -23.57 9.54 4.69
CA ALA A 82 -22.83 8.41 5.28
C ALA A 82 -21.31 8.64 5.21
N VAL A 83 -20.83 9.21 4.11
CA VAL A 83 -19.42 9.56 3.92
C VAL A 83 -19.03 10.68 4.88
N ASP A 84 -19.88 11.71 5.03
CA ASP A 84 -19.67 12.82 5.94
C ASP A 84 -19.63 12.34 7.40
N ALA A 85 -20.52 11.45 7.79
CA ALA A 85 -20.53 10.88 9.13
C ALA A 85 -19.23 10.11 9.43
N GLN A 86 -18.74 9.31 8.49
CA GLN A 86 -17.48 8.57 8.63
C GLN A 86 -16.27 9.51 8.72
N MET A 87 -16.24 10.55 7.89
CA MET A 87 -15.17 11.56 7.95
C MET A 87 -15.16 12.32 9.28
N ASN A 88 -16.34 12.63 9.83
CA ASN A 88 -16.46 13.24 11.13
C ASN A 88 -16.01 12.32 12.26
N GLU A 89 -16.33 11.02 12.18
CA GLU A 89 -15.87 10.03 13.13
C GLU A 89 -14.34 9.98 13.17
N TRP A 90 -13.68 9.85 12.02
CA TRP A 90 -12.22 9.85 11.92
C TRP A 90 -11.57 11.16 12.38
N SER A 91 -12.24 12.28 12.18
CA SER A 91 -11.77 13.58 12.67
C SER A 91 -11.81 13.69 14.19
N ASN A 92 -12.81 13.06 14.83
CA ASN A 92 -12.97 13.05 16.28
C ASN A 92 -12.10 11.98 16.96
N ASP A 93 -11.88 10.84 16.28
CA ASP A 93 -11.04 9.75 16.76
C ASP A 93 -10.11 9.24 15.64
N PRO A 94 -8.98 9.94 15.39
CA PRO A 94 -8.01 9.50 14.37
C PRO A 94 -7.43 8.11 14.63
N GLN A 95 -7.45 7.62 15.86
CA GLN A 95 -6.93 6.30 16.20
C GLN A 95 -7.77 5.18 15.57
N SER A 96 -9.07 5.40 15.37
CA SER A 96 -9.94 4.44 14.69
C SER A 96 -9.51 4.13 13.25
N ILE A 97 -8.73 5.02 12.62
CA ILE A 97 -8.18 4.80 11.29
C ILE A 97 -7.12 3.68 11.28
N VAL A 98 -6.35 3.52 12.36
CA VAL A 98 -5.24 2.54 12.43
C VAL A 98 -5.77 1.10 12.37
N ASP A 99 -6.98 0.88 12.86
CA ASP A 99 -7.61 -0.45 12.89
C ASP A 99 -8.18 -0.88 11.53
N LEU A 100 -8.20 0.02 10.53
CA LEU A 100 -8.71 -0.28 9.21
C LEU A 100 -7.73 -1.16 8.41
N ASN A 101 -8.27 -2.13 7.70
CA ASN A 101 -7.46 -3.11 6.95
C ASN A 101 -6.50 -2.49 5.92
N HIS A 102 -6.90 -1.36 5.32
CA HIS A 102 -6.13 -0.73 4.26
C HIS A 102 -5.09 0.27 4.76
N THR A 103 -5.07 0.56 6.07
CA THR A 103 -4.18 1.57 6.67
C THR A 103 -2.97 0.99 7.40
N ILE A 104 -2.87 -0.34 7.48
CA ILE A 104 -1.73 -1.02 8.13
C ILE A 104 -0.41 -0.46 7.60
N SER A 105 0.54 -0.17 8.52
CA SER A 105 1.88 0.33 8.19
C SER A 105 2.57 -0.52 7.13
N GLN A 106 3.23 0.13 6.16
CA GLN A 106 4.05 -0.55 5.15
C GLN A 106 5.22 -1.27 5.80
N TYR A 107 5.82 -0.61 6.78
CA TYR A 107 6.96 -1.13 7.53
C TYR A 107 6.58 -2.41 8.28
N ASP A 108 5.53 -2.37 9.09
CA ASP A 108 5.09 -3.53 9.88
C ASP A 108 4.65 -4.68 8.97
N THR A 109 3.99 -4.38 7.84
CA THR A 109 3.67 -5.37 6.81
C THR A 109 4.91 -6.11 6.30
N CYS A 110 6.01 -5.40 6.04
CA CYS A 110 7.22 -6.00 5.51
C CYS A 110 7.99 -6.79 6.58
N ILE A 111 8.09 -6.24 7.81
CA ILE A 111 8.81 -6.88 8.91
C ILE A 111 8.19 -8.22 9.31
N ASP A 112 6.87 -8.29 9.29
CA ASP A 112 6.15 -9.53 9.61
C ASP A 112 6.41 -10.68 8.59
N ILE A 113 6.83 -10.32 7.37
CA ILE A 113 7.03 -11.28 6.28
C ILE A 113 8.50 -11.61 6.05
N VAL A 114 9.38 -10.59 6.08
CA VAL A 114 10.80 -10.78 5.79
C VAL A 114 11.50 -11.42 6.97
N PRO A 115 12.16 -12.59 6.81
CA PRO A 115 12.92 -13.21 7.88
C PRO A 115 14.04 -12.29 8.35
N GLN A 116 14.38 -12.39 9.64
CA GLN A 116 15.53 -11.69 10.21
C GLN A 116 16.80 -11.94 9.40
N ASN A 117 17.64 -10.92 9.28
CA ASN A 117 18.88 -10.94 8.51
C ASN A 117 18.71 -11.16 6.99
N LYS A 118 17.49 -11.00 6.45
CA LYS A 118 17.25 -11.06 5.01
C LYS A 118 17.12 -9.66 4.42
N LYS A 119 17.59 -9.57 3.18
CA LYS A 119 17.59 -8.32 2.42
C LYS A 119 16.21 -8.10 1.81
N LEU A 120 15.56 -7.00 2.18
CA LEU A 120 14.40 -6.45 1.47
C LEU A 120 14.88 -5.33 0.54
N ILE A 121 14.58 -5.44 -0.74
CA ILE A 121 14.86 -4.40 -1.73
C ILE A 121 13.57 -3.62 -1.97
N VAL A 122 13.62 -2.34 -1.65
CA VAL A 122 12.48 -1.43 -1.72
C VAL A 122 12.66 -0.47 -2.88
N TYR A 123 11.63 -0.33 -3.70
CA TYR A 123 11.56 0.62 -4.81
C TYR A 123 10.50 1.68 -4.53
N PRO A 124 10.68 2.94 -4.95
CA PRO A 124 9.59 3.89 -4.99
C PRO A 124 8.43 3.38 -5.85
N TYR A 125 7.20 3.69 -5.47
CA TYR A 125 6.00 3.29 -6.21
C TYR A 125 6.06 3.67 -7.71
N ALA A 126 6.62 4.84 -8.01
CA ALA A 126 6.81 5.29 -9.39
C ALA A 126 7.74 4.39 -10.21
N GLN A 127 8.57 3.57 -9.56
CA GLN A 127 9.52 2.64 -10.18
C GLN A 127 9.05 1.18 -10.14
N ILE A 128 7.75 0.93 -10.06
CA ILE A 128 7.18 -0.42 -9.98
C ILE A 128 7.59 -1.32 -11.15
N SER A 129 7.74 -0.76 -12.36
CA SER A 129 8.22 -1.51 -13.54
C SER A 129 9.68 -1.95 -13.38
N SER A 130 10.52 -1.12 -12.79
CA SER A 130 11.92 -1.45 -12.46
C SER A 130 12.00 -2.56 -11.41
N MET A 131 11.14 -2.49 -10.38
CA MET A 131 11.02 -3.54 -9.37
C MET A 131 10.57 -4.86 -10.00
N LEU A 132 9.55 -4.84 -10.86
CA LEU A 132 9.08 -6.03 -11.56
C LEU A 132 10.19 -6.64 -12.44
N PHE A 133 10.92 -5.82 -13.18
CA PHE A 133 12.07 -6.29 -13.96
C PHE A 133 13.15 -6.91 -13.08
N ALA A 134 13.50 -6.29 -11.96
CA ALA A 134 14.50 -6.83 -11.03
C ALA A 134 14.05 -8.16 -10.40
N ALA A 135 12.76 -8.30 -10.10
CA ALA A 135 12.22 -9.52 -9.49
C ALA A 135 12.03 -10.68 -10.49
N THR A 136 11.67 -10.38 -11.75
CA THR A 136 11.25 -11.39 -12.73
C THR A 136 12.24 -11.62 -13.87
N GLY A 137 13.15 -10.67 -14.14
CA GLY A 137 13.99 -10.62 -15.33
C GLY A 137 13.24 -10.26 -16.62
N LYS A 138 11.96 -9.88 -16.54
CA LYS A 138 11.10 -9.59 -17.70
C LYS A 138 10.60 -8.15 -17.69
N LEU A 139 10.44 -7.57 -18.88
CA LEU A 139 9.74 -6.30 -19.06
C LEU A 139 8.23 -6.53 -19.09
N HIS A 140 7.51 -5.83 -18.25
CA HIS A 140 6.05 -5.87 -18.15
C HIS A 140 5.47 -4.58 -18.73
N ASN A 141 5.40 -4.48 -20.08
CA ASN A 141 4.95 -3.27 -20.77
C ASN A 141 3.44 -3.03 -20.67
N ASP A 142 2.68 -4.10 -20.43
CA ASP A 142 1.21 -4.06 -20.37
C ASP A 142 0.70 -4.21 -18.93
N THR A 143 1.28 -3.48 -18.00
CA THR A 143 0.78 -3.49 -16.61
C THR A 143 -0.58 -2.78 -16.55
N PRO A 144 -1.66 -3.49 -16.20
CA PRO A 144 -2.97 -2.87 -16.16
C PRO A 144 -3.06 -1.85 -15.02
N LYS A 145 -3.68 -0.72 -15.31
CA LYS A 145 -4.11 0.19 -14.24
C LYS A 145 -5.32 -0.47 -13.56
N MET A 146 -5.16 -0.86 -12.32
CA MET A 146 -6.22 -1.48 -11.52
C MET A 146 -6.55 -0.61 -10.31
N ASN A 147 -7.82 -0.55 -9.96
CA ASN A 147 -8.32 0.20 -8.79
C ASN A 147 -7.88 1.67 -8.80
N VAL A 148 -8.00 2.34 -9.94
CA VAL A 148 -7.72 3.79 -10.03
C VAL A 148 -8.86 4.60 -9.39
N SER A 149 -8.51 5.74 -8.81
CA SER A 149 -9.48 6.62 -8.13
C SER A 149 -10.65 7.06 -9.04
N ALA A 150 -10.43 7.10 -10.36
CA ALA A 150 -11.47 7.41 -11.34
C ALA A 150 -12.64 6.39 -11.37
N ASP A 151 -12.43 5.19 -10.85
CA ASP A 151 -13.45 4.14 -10.75
C ASP A 151 -14.30 4.28 -9.47
N TYR A 152 -13.97 5.24 -8.60
CA TYR A 152 -14.69 5.46 -7.36
C TYR A 152 -15.98 6.27 -7.59
N PRO A 153 -17.00 6.09 -6.74
CA PRO A 153 -18.21 6.90 -6.80
C PRO A 153 -17.89 8.40 -6.72
N PRO A 154 -18.63 9.28 -7.43
CA PRO A 154 -18.38 10.71 -7.45
C PRO A 154 -18.14 11.35 -6.06
N PRO A 155 -18.95 11.04 -5.01
CA PRO A 155 -18.73 11.60 -3.68
C PRO A 155 -17.34 11.31 -3.10
N ILE A 156 -16.75 10.17 -3.49
CA ILE A 156 -15.43 9.74 -2.99
C ILE A 156 -14.32 10.38 -3.82
N VAL A 157 -14.51 10.50 -5.14
CA VAL A 157 -13.55 11.16 -6.04
C VAL A 157 -13.41 12.63 -5.69
N GLU A 158 -14.52 13.28 -5.37
CA GLU A 158 -14.58 14.72 -5.06
C GLU A 158 -13.97 15.09 -3.70
N LEU A 159 -13.86 14.12 -2.77
CA LEU A 159 -13.37 14.38 -1.41
C LEU A 159 -11.99 15.06 -1.35
N TRP A 160 -11.13 14.83 -2.34
CA TRP A 160 -9.77 15.38 -2.39
C TRP A 160 -9.44 16.07 -3.72
N GLN A 161 -10.46 16.48 -4.49
CA GLN A 161 -10.26 17.31 -5.69
C GLN A 161 -10.23 18.79 -5.33
N GLU A 162 -9.36 19.52 -6.01
CA GLU A 162 -9.24 20.98 -5.85
C GLU A 162 -10.60 21.65 -6.15
N GLY A 163 -11.11 22.44 -5.20
CA GLY A 163 -12.39 23.10 -5.31
C GLY A 163 -13.60 22.38 -4.68
N SER A 164 -13.46 21.14 -4.18
CA SER A 164 -14.54 20.49 -3.42
C SER A 164 -14.67 21.08 -2.02
N VAL A 165 -15.85 20.91 -1.39
CA VAL A 165 -16.10 21.34 -0.01
C VAL A 165 -15.13 20.68 0.98
N TYR A 166 -14.60 19.53 0.60
CA TYR A 166 -13.67 18.69 1.38
C TYR A 166 -12.19 18.88 0.99
N THR A 167 -11.86 19.84 0.12
CA THR A 167 -10.47 20.11 -0.31
C THR A 167 -9.56 20.67 0.77
N ARG A 168 -10.09 21.01 1.89
CA ARG A 168 -9.25 21.26 3.05
C ARG A 168 -8.96 19.92 3.70
N GLU A 169 -7.86 19.31 3.23
CA GLU A 169 -7.14 18.33 4.00
C GLU A 169 -7.25 18.70 5.49
N PRO A 170 -7.80 17.82 6.35
CA PRO A 170 -7.87 18.15 7.76
C PRO A 170 -6.44 18.44 8.21
N LEU A 171 -6.16 19.65 8.68
CA LEU A 171 -4.80 20.09 9.08
C LEU A 171 -4.14 19.14 10.07
N TRP A 172 -4.94 18.38 10.82
CA TRP A 172 -4.45 17.37 11.76
C TRP A 172 -3.93 16.10 11.06
N MET A 173 -4.44 15.74 9.87
CA MET A 173 -4.22 14.42 9.26
C MET A 173 -2.78 14.21 8.84
N SER A 174 -2.11 15.20 8.25
CA SER A 174 -0.72 15.06 7.81
C SER A 174 0.23 14.94 9.00
N GLY A 175 0.02 15.73 10.05
CA GLY A 175 0.81 15.66 11.28
C GLY A 175 0.60 14.35 12.05
N TRP A 176 -0.65 13.90 12.14
CA TRP A 176 -0.99 12.63 12.74
C TRP A 176 -0.39 11.46 11.93
N CYS A 177 -0.55 11.45 10.62
CA CYS A 177 0.01 10.43 9.74
C CYS A 177 1.53 10.30 9.91
N ARG A 178 2.24 11.44 9.94
CA ARG A 178 3.70 11.44 10.14
C ARG A 178 4.11 10.85 11.49
N LYS A 179 3.34 11.09 12.54
CA LYS A 179 3.60 10.53 13.87
C LYS A 179 3.29 9.04 13.91
N GLU A 180 2.12 8.64 13.46
CA GLU A 180 1.62 7.27 13.52
C GLU A 180 2.43 6.33 12.63
N PHE A 181 2.74 6.76 11.40
CA PHE A 181 3.51 5.99 10.43
C PHE A 181 4.97 6.46 10.34
N SER A 182 5.59 6.84 11.46
CA SER A 182 6.95 7.38 11.49
C SER A 182 7.98 6.47 10.83
N LYS A 183 7.90 5.16 11.05
CA LYS A 183 8.79 4.18 10.41
C LYS A 183 8.60 4.12 8.88
N ASP A 184 7.37 4.27 8.41
CA ASP A 184 7.07 4.35 6.97
C ASP A 184 7.73 5.60 6.36
N TYR A 185 7.67 6.74 7.07
CA TYR A 185 8.32 7.97 6.65
C TYR A 185 9.85 7.87 6.66
N ASP A 186 10.45 7.21 7.64
CA ASP A 186 11.90 7.00 7.69
C ASP A 186 12.40 6.24 6.44
N VAL A 187 11.67 5.21 6.03
CA VAL A 187 11.96 4.48 4.78
C VAL A 187 11.74 5.37 3.57
N TRP A 188 10.64 6.11 3.52
CA TRP A 188 10.31 6.99 2.41
C TRP A 188 11.34 8.10 2.21
N GLU A 189 11.74 8.78 3.28
CA GLU A 189 12.75 9.84 3.23
C GLU A 189 14.13 9.34 2.77
N ARG A 190 14.46 8.09 3.09
CA ARG A 190 15.66 7.43 2.58
C ARG A 190 15.53 7.09 1.09
N LEU A 191 14.37 6.65 0.63
CA LEU A 191 14.09 6.38 -0.78
C LEU A 191 14.14 7.64 -1.64
N LEU A 192 13.73 8.79 -1.13
CA LEU A 192 13.85 10.07 -1.84
C LEU A 192 15.30 10.49 -2.12
N LYS A 193 16.26 9.92 -1.38
CA LYS A 193 17.70 10.16 -1.52
C LYS A 193 18.42 9.06 -2.32
N ALA A 194 17.75 7.98 -2.62
CA ALA A 194 18.31 6.82 -3.31
C ALA A 194 17.22 6.20 -4.22
N ASP A 195 17.56 5.85 -5.45
CA ASP A 195 16.61 5.24 -6.40
C ASP A 195 16.05 3.89 -5.91
N THR A 196 16.80 3.19 -5.08
CA THR A 196 16.42 1.94 -4.41
C THR A 196 17.01 1.89 -3.02
N LEU A 197 16.34 1.20 -2.11
CA LEU A 197 16.81 1.00 -0.75
C LEU A 197 16.92 -0.49 -0.43
N SER A 198 18.05 -0.89 0.12
CA SER A 198 18.20 -2.20 0.77
C SER A 198 18.02 -2.04 2.26
N ILE A 199 17.01 -2.72 2.80
CA ILE A 199 16.79 -2.79 4.23
C ILE A 199 17.26 -4.16 4.71
N ILE A 200 18.21 -4.17 5.63
CA ILE A 200 18.62 -5.35 6.39
C ILE A 200 18.31 -5.03 7.83
N GLU A 201 17.35 -5.70 8.41
CA GLU A 201 17.12 -5.57 9.84
C GLU A 201 17.96 -6.60 10.57
N THR A 202 18.91 -6.10 11.33
CA THR A 202 19.61 -6.85 12.37
C THR A 202 18.93 -6.53 13.69
N TYR A 203 18.15 -7.45 14.20
CA TYR A 203 17.71 -7.44 15.59
C TYR A 203 18.57 -8.36 16.41
#